data_34bf568af05311b1a30c4bd4f116f982
#
_entry.id   34bf568af05311b1a30c4bd4f116f982
#
_cell.length_a   1.000
_cell.length_b   1.000
_cell.length_c   1.000
_cell.angle_alpha   90.00
_cell.angle_beta   90.00
_cell.angle_gamma   90.00
#
_symmetry.space_group_name_H-M   'P 1'
#
loop_
_entity.id
_entity.type
_entity.pdbx_description
1 polymer ?
#
loop_
_entity_poly.entity_id
_entity_poly.type
_entity_poly.pdbx_seq_one_letter_code
_entity_poly.pdbx_strand_id
1 'polypeptide(L)'
;MFNFDKFNTFKKSSVKTVNYLVKQFEMKKSADNYQRQATSKSGVINTNSLYKYKISEDIFKRVTTVPDGKNHGLVMHLDWSGSMTVGTPTGCILTDTLKQVYNLIWFCKKVNIPFRVYGFSNGWNGDELSKCVTPKENSLAIEGTFQLFEFFTSKMNNKELEAQMKYLWVQAWCMKQSYGVNYCSNYSLGGTPLGEAVLCTKSLVKKLKQEERVDKVNVVILSDGESNPLSYYQQRDSDWSIDSQFRTSYLCHNRGKLFILRDRDSRYSKRIKSDSRLTTKEIVGFMKEVTDYNWIGIRIGDKSDMNNIMEQCGYAWTE
;
A
#
# COMPACT_ATOMS: atom_id res chain seq x y z
N MET A 1 -25.14 -5.87 -21.51
CA MET A 1 -23.85 -6.59 -21.39
C MET A 1 -22.74 -5.56 -21.32
N PHE A 2 -21.87 -5.59 -20.31
CA PHE A 2 -20.80 -4.59 -20.17
C PHE A 2 -19.73 -4.80 -21.25
N ASN A 3 -19.36 -3.73 -21.95
CA ASN A 3 -18.34 -3.81 -23.00
C ASN A 3 -16.93 -3.69 -22.39
N PHE A 4 -16.12 -4.75 -22.52
CA PHE A 4 -14.75 -4.82 -22.03
C PHE A 4 -13.69 -4.36 -23.03
N ASP A 5 -14.07 -3.74 -24.16
CA ASP A 5 -13.09 -3.33 -25.19
C ASP A 5 -12.05 -2.37 -24.65
N LYS A 6 -12.45 -1.41 -23.80
CA LYS A 6 -11.52 -0.48 -23.15
C LYS A 6 -10.52 -1.20 -22.23
N PHE A 7 -11.00 -2.17 -21.46
CA PHE A 7 -10.14 -3.00 -20.61
C PHE A 7 -9.16 -3.84 -21.45
N ASN A 8 -9.65 -4.49 -22.50
CA ASN A 8 -8.83 -5.32 -23.38
C ASN A 8 -7.79 -4.50 -24.15
N THR A 9 -8.14 -3.30 -24.60
CA THR A 9 -7.20 -2.36 -25.25
C THR A 9 -6.12 -1.93 -24.25
N PHE A 10 -6.51 -1.56 -23.04
CA PHE A 10 -5.56 -1.26 -21.96
C PHE A 10 -4.64 -2.45 -21.67
N LYS A 11 -5.18 -3.66 -21.51
CA LYS A 11 -4.39 -4.87 -21.26
C LYS A 11 -3.34 -5.11 -22.36
N LYS A 12 -3.72 -4.93 -23.63
CA LYS A 12 -2.78 -5.05 -24.77
C LYS A 12 -1.66 -4.00 -24.73
N SER A 13 -1.98 -2.75 -24.44
CA SER A 13 -0.97 -1.69 -24.35
C SER A 13 -0.02 -1.89 -23.16
N SER A 14 -0.52 -2.40 -22.04
CA SER A 14 0.23 -2.66 -20.81
C SER A 14 1.32 -3.73 -20.97
N VAL A 15 1.18 -4.66 -21.91
CA VAL A 15 2.18 -5.73 -22.14
C VAL A 15 3.56 -5.16 -22.41
N LYS A 16 3.66 -4.09 -23.20
CA LYS A 16 4.94 -3.44 -23.52
C LYS A 16 5.58 -2.82 -22.27
N THR A 17 4.81 -2.07 -21.50
CA THR A 17 5.25 -1.43 -20.25
C THR A 17 5.71 -2.47 -19.23
N VAL A 18 4.92 -3.51 -19.00
CA VAL A 18 5.25 -4.59 -18.07
C VAL A 18 6.51 -5.33 -18.50
N ASN A 19 6.65 -5.66 -19.79
CA ASN A 19 7.87 -6.33 -20.31
C ASN A 19 9.11 -5.46 -20.15
N TYR A 20 8.98 -4.14 -20.34
CA TYR A 20 10.08 -3.21 -20.11
C TYR A 20 10.50 -3.20 -18.63
N LEU A 21 9.54 -3.12 -17.71
CA LEU A 21 9.82 -3.16 -16.28
C LEU A 21 10.49 -4.49 -15.86
N VAL A 22 10.01 -5.62 -16.38
CA VAL A 22 10.63 -6.94 -16.14
C VAL A 22 12.07 -6.95 -16.63
N LYS A 23 12.33 -6.47 -17.85
CA LYS A 23 13.69 -6.40 -18.39
C LYS A 23 14.62 -5.55 -17.52
N GLN A 24 14.17 -4.36 -17.09
CA GLN A 24 14.94 -3.49 -16.21
C GLN A 24 15.23 -4.15 -14.86
N PHE A 25 14.25 -4.85 -14.29
CA PHE A 25 14.41 -5.57 -13.04
C PHE A 25 15.44 -6.70 -13.15
N GLU A 26 15.35 -7.53 -14.20
CA GLU A 26 16.29 -8.64 -14.44
C GLU A 26 17.72 -8.13 -14.74
N MET A 27 17.85 -7.05 -15.47
CA MET A 27 19.15 -6.42 -15.72
C MET A 27 19.79 -5.92 -14.41
N LYS A 28 19.00 -5.25 -13.54
CA LYS A 28 19.48 -4.79 -12.23
C LYS A 28 19.86 -5.95 -11.31
N LYS A 29 19.02 -6.99 -11.26
CA LYS A 29 19.28 -8.21 -10.49
C LYS A 29 20.57 -8.89 -10.96
N SER A 30 20.80 -8.97 -12.28
CA SER A 30 22.02 -9.54 -12.85
C SER A 30 23.26 -8.68 -12.54
N ALA A 31 23.14 -7.36 -12.61
CA ALA A 31 24.23 -6.44 -12.27
C ALA A 31 24.61 -6.54 -10.77
N ASP A 32 23.62 -6.59 -9.88
CA ASP A 32 23.85 -6.76 -8.43
C ASP A 32 24.53 -8.10 -8.12
N ASN A 33 24.13 -9.18 -8.82
CA ASN A 33 24.77 -10.48 -8.68
C ASN A 33 26.22 -10.46 -9.21
N TYR A 34 26.48 -9.75 -10.30
CA TYR A 34 27.83 -9.60 -10.84
C TYR A 34 28.74 -8.80 -9.88
N GLN A 35 28.27 -7.72 -9.30
CA GLN A 35 29.02 -6.91 -8.33
C GLN A 35 29.40 -7.68 -7.04
N ARG A 36 28.60 -8.71 -6.68
CA ARG A 36 28.86 -9.55 -5.49
C ARG A 36 29.86 -10.68 -5.75
N GLN A 37 30.32 -10.86 -7.00
CA GLN A 37 31.37 -11.80 -7.32
C GLN A 37 32.73 -11.21 -6.89
N ALA A 38 33.22 -11.63 -5.74
CA ALA A 38 34.55 -11.26 -5.28
C ALA A 38 35.63 -12.06 -6.02
N THR A 39 36.76 -11.44 -6.38
CA THR A 39 37.98 -12.13 -6.83
C THR A 39 38.63 -12.86 -5.65
N SER A 40 39.13 -14.06 -5.86
CA SER A 40 39.73 -14.92 -4.82
C SER A 40 40.92 -15.68 -5.36
N LYS A 41 41.77 -16.20 -4.45
CA LYS A 41 42.91 -17.08 -4.77
C LYS A 41 42.50 -18.51 -5.15
N SER A 42 41.23 -18.89 -4.99
CA SER A 42 40.71 -20.20 -5.35
C SER A 42 39.25 -20.12 -5.82
N GLY A 43 38.85 -20.93 -6.80
CA GLY A 43 37.48 -20.99 -7.34
C GLY A 43 37.47 -21.17 -8.86
N VAL A 44 36.46 -20.63 -9.54
CA VAL A 44 36.37 -20.65 -11.01
C VAL A 44 37.24 -19.56 -11.61
N ILE A 45 38.03 -19.91 -12.62
CA ILE A 45 38.94 -18.97 -13.29
C ILE A 45 38.16 -17.80 -13.87
N ASN A 46 38.60 -16.57 -13.49
CA ASN A 46 38.09 -15.33 -14.07
C ASN A 46 38.84 -15.02 -15.39
N THR A 47 38.23 -15.37 -16.53
CA THR A 47 38.84 -15.13 -17.85
C THR A 47 39.24 -13.66 -18.06
N ASN A 48 38.52 -12.70 -17.50
CA ASN A 48 38.84 -11.28 -17.57
C ASN A 48 40.05 -10.86 -16.74
N SER A 49 40.49 -11.69 -15.80
CA SER A 49 41.67 -11.43 -14.94
C SER A 49 42.86 -12.32 -15.29
N LEU A 50 42.73 -13.22 -16.28
CA LEU A 50 43.77 -14.14 -16.71
C LEU A 50 45.07 -13.42 -17.15
N TYR A 51 44.97 -12.25 -17.74
CA TYR A 51 46.15 -11.47 -18.13
C TYR A 51 47.07 -11.08 -16.97
N LYS A 52 46.52 -11.12 -15.72
CA LYS A 52 47.25 -10.78 -14.50
C LYS A 52 47.90 -12.01 -13.81
N TYR A 53 47.86 -13.20 -14.43
CA TYR A 53 48.27 -14.45 -13.75
C TYR A 53 49.76 -14.43 -13.31
N LYS A 54 50.62 -13.61 -13.95
CA LYS A 54 52.04 -13.46 -13.55
C LYS A 54 52.26 -12.43 -12.45
N ILE A 55 51.26 -11.62 -12.13
CA ILE A 55 51.38 -10.44 -11.24
C ILE A 55 50.53 -10.62 -9.98
N SER A 56 49.43 -11.37 -10.06
CA SER A 56 48.50 -11.55 -8.94
C SER A 56 47.95 -12.97 -8.90
N GLU A 57 47.82 -13.51 -7.70
CA GLU A 57 47.17 -14.81 -7.45
C GLU A 57 45.65 -14.71 -7.45
N ASP A 58 45.04 -13.49 -7.49
CA ASP A 58 43.60 -13.25 -7.45
C ASP A 58 42.98 -13.36 -8.85
N ILE A 59 43.19 -14.50 -9.51
CA ILE A 59 42.68 -14.80 -10.85
C ILE A 59 41.42 -15.65 -10.86
N PHE A 60 40.94 -16.05 -9.69
CA PHE A 60 39.73 -16.87 -9.56
C PHE A 60 38.53 -16.02 -9.12
N LYS A 61 37.35 -16.35 -9.63
CA LYS A 61 36.07 -15.86 -9.11
C LYS A 61 35.63 -16.77 -7.99
N ARG A 62 35.56 -16.26 -6.77
CA ARG A 62 34.81 -16.94 -5.72
C ARG A 62 33.34 -16.66 -5.98
N VAL A 63 32.64 -17.64 -6.52
CA VAL A 63 31.17 -17.63 -6.54
C VAL A 63 30.73 -17.85 -5.10
N THR A 64 30.63 -16.78 -4.34
CA THR A 64 29.85 -16.82 -3.12
C THR A 64 28.41 -16.92 -3.62
N THR A 65 27.83 -18.11 -3.62
CA THR A 65 26.40 -18.29 -3.67
C THR A 65 25.87 -17.63 -2.41
N VAL A 66 25.61 -16.33 -2.50
CA VAL A 66 24.78 -15.66 -1.49
C VAL A 66 23.43 -16.32 -1.65
N PRO A 67 22.96 -17.07 -0.63
CA PRO A 67 21.62 -17.63 -0.67
C PRO A 67 20.68 -16.49 -1.07
N ASP A 68 19.86 -16.74 -2.05
CA ASP A 68 18.95 -15.86 -2.78
C ASP A 68 18.81 -14.48 -2.19
N GLY A 69 19.13 -13.45 -3.01
CA GLY A 69 18.99 -12.09 -2.58
C GLY A 69 17.61 -11.91 -1.96
N LYS A 70 17.55 -11.34 -0.76
CA LYS A 70 16.38 -11.22 0.11
C LYS A 70 15.08 -11.20 -0.68
N ASN A 71 14.24 -12.22 -0.45
CA ASN A 71 12.95 -12.33 -1.11
C ASN A 71 12.11 -11.08 -0.80
N HIS A 72 11.73 -10.37 -1.85
CA HIS A 72 10.93 -9.17 -1.73
C HIS A 72 9.44 -9.49 -1.82
N GLY A 73 8.64 -8.90 -0.94
CA GLY A 73 7.19 -8.90 -1.02
C GLY A 73 6.65 -7.50 -1.25
N LEU A 74 5.43 -7.40 -1.76
CA LEU A 74 4.74 -6.14 -2.02
C LEU A 74 3.36 -6.14 -1.38
N VAL A 75 3.09 -5.12 -0.56
CA VAL A 75 1.75 -4.81 -0.04
C VAL A 75 1.32 -3.49 -0.61
N MET A 76 0.16 -3.45 -1.25
CA MET A 76 -0.41 -2.23 -1.82
C MET A 76 -1.71 -1.89 -1.11
N HIS A 77 -1.86 -0.63 -0.70
CA HIS A 77 -3.09 -0.06 -0.21
C HIS A 77 -3.65 0.90 -1.25
N LEU A 78 -4.87 0.61 -1.68
CA LEU A 78 -5.60 1.40 -2.65
C LEU A 78 -6.71 2.16 -1.94
N ASP A 79 -6.72 3.46 -2.08
CA ASP A 79 -7.80 4.30 -1.62
C ASP A 79 -9.10 3.97 -2.36
N TRP A 80 -10.13 3.63 -1.60
CA TRP A 80 -11.45 3.29 -2.12
C TRP A 80 -12.48 4.28 -1.58
N SER A 81 -12.16 5.59 -1.75
CA SER A 81 -12.98 6.72 -1.28
C SER A 81 -13.78 7.38 -2.42
N GLY A 82 -14.76 8.18 -2.02
CA GLY A 82 -15.62 8.90 -2.96
C GLY A 82 -14.87 9.90 -3.84
N SER A 83 -13.83 10.55 -3.32
CA SER A 83 -12.98 11.50 -4.05
C SER A 83 -12.29 10.87 -5.26
N MET A 84 -11.96 9.58 -5.21
CA MET A 84 -11.36 8.85 -6.32
C MET A 84 -12.23 8.77 -7.58
N THR A 85 -13.51 9.15 -7.52
CA THR A 85 -14.40 9.19 -8.70
C THR A 85 -14.29 10.47 -9.53
N VAL A 86 -13.49 11.45 -9.09
CA VAL A 86 -13.27 12.70 -9.83
C VAL A 86 -12.77 12.39 -11.25
N GLY A 87 -13.38 13.07 -12.23
CA GLY A 87 -13.13 12.84 -13.64
C GLY A 87 -11.72 13.24 -14.08
N THR A 88 -11.09 12.41 -14.90
CA THR A 88 -9.82 12.68 -15.58
C THR A 88 -10.04 12.64 -17.10
N PRO A 89 -9.13 13.14 -17.94
CA PRO A 89 -9.22 13.00 -19.39
C PRO A 89 -9.36 11.55 -19.87
N THR A 90 -8.86 10.59 -19.10
CA THR A 90 -8.85 9.15 -19.43
C THR A 90 -9.93 8.34 -18.73
N GLY A 91 -10.71 8.98 -17.83
CA GLY A 91 -11.77 8.29 -17.08
C GLY A 91 -12.08 8.93 -15.75
N CYS A 92 -11.57 8.39 -14.67
CA CYS A 92 -11.56 8.96 -13.33
C CYS A 92 -10.29 8.52 -12.61
N ILE A 93 -9.95 9.19 -11.51
CA ILE A 93 -8.76 8.89 -10.71
C ILE A 93 -8.73 7.40 -10.35
N LEU A 94 -9.85 6.82 -9.92
CA LEU A 94 -9.95 5.41 -9.56
C LEU A 94 -9.58 4.47 -10.70
N THR A 95 -10.11 4.70 -11.93
CA THR A 95 -9.79 3.87 -13.08
C THR A 95 -8.33 3.99 -13.50
N ASP A 96 -7.75 5.17 -13.38
CA ASP A 96 -6.35 5.41 -13.72
C ASP A 96 -5.41 4.77 -12.68
N THR A 97 -5.79 4.82 -11.41
CA THR A 97 -5.09 4.11 -10.32
C THR A 97 -5.14 2.60 -10.50
N LEU A 98 -6.32 2.05 -10.84
CA LEU A 98 -6.47 0.62 -11.13
C LEU A 98 -5.56 0.17 -12.29
N LYS A 99 -5.39 0.99 -13.34
CA LYS A 99 -4.45 0.69 -14.43
C LYS A 99 -3.00 0.53 -13.91
N GLN A 100 -2.57 1.41 -12.99
CA GLN A 100 -1.22 1.32 -12.41
C GLN A 100 -1.08 0.09 -11.51
N VAL A 101 -2.08 -0.18 -10.68
CA VAL A 101 -2.11 -1.39 -9.83
C VAL A 101 -2.04 -2.66 -10.70
N TYR A 102 -2.80 -2.73 -11.80
CA TYR A 102 -2.77 -3.89 -12.70
C TYR A 102 -1.40 -4.09 -13.37
N ASN A 103 -0.75 -3.00 -13.79
CA ASN A 103 0.61 -3.06 -14.32
C ASN A 103 1.59 -3.64 -13.28
N LEU A 104 1.51 -3.18 -12.03
CA LEU A 104 2.34 -3.70 -10.93
C LEU A 104 2.03 -5.17 -10.63
N ILE A 105 0.77 -5.57 -10.63
CA ILE A 105 0.36 -6.97 -10.43
C ILE A 105 0.94 -7.88 -11.53
N TRP A 106 0.80 -7.49 -12.80
CA TRP A 106 1.35 -8.27 -13.91
C TRP A 106 2.87 -8.33 -13.87
N PHE A 107 3.52 -7.23 -13.47
CA PHE A 107 4.96 -7.22 -13.22
C PHE A 107 5.33 -8.22 -12.10
N CYS A 108 4.72 -8.12 -10.93
CA CYS A 108 4.99 -9.01 -9.80
C CYS A 108 4.77 -10.49 -10.15
N LYS A 109 3.71 -10.80 -10.90
CA LYS A 109 3.45 -12.17 -11.39
C LYS A 109 4.57 -12.67 -12.30
N LYS A 110 5.10 -11.84 -13.21
CA LYS A 110 6.18 -12.23 -14.13
C LYS A 110 7.52 -12.45 -13.45
N VAL A 111 7.83 -11.65 -12.42
CA VAL A 111 9.10 -11.77 -11.68
C VAL A 111 8.98 -12.61 -10.40
N ASN A 112 7.82 -13.25 -10.18
CA ASN A 112 7.51 -14.08 -9.01
C ASN A 112 7.71 -13.36 -7.67
N ILE A 113 7.33 -12.09 -7.60
CA ILE A 113 7.29 -11.34 -6.34
C ILE A 113 5.91 -11.57 -5.67
N PRO A 114 5.86 -12.13 -4.44
CA PRO A 114 4.62 -12.23 -3.68
C PRO A 114 4.01 -10.87 -3.39
N PHE A 115 2.70 -10.74 -3.56
CA PHE A 115 2.00 -9.49 -3.33
C PHE A 115 0.62 -9.68 -2.72
N ARG A 116 0.14 -8.60 -2.06
CA ARG A 116 -1.23 -8.41 -1.60
C ARG A 116 -1.68 -7.00 -1.97
N VAL A 117 -2.91 -6.86 -2.42
CA VAL A 117 -3.53 -5.56 -2.71
C VAL A 117 -4.79 -5.43 -1.90
N TYR A 118 -4.85 -4.40 -1.09
CA TYR A 118 -5.98 -4.07 -0.23
C TYR A 118 -6.60 -2.76 -0.64
N GLY A 119 -7.93 -2.72 -0.76
CA GLY A 119 -8.69 -1.48 -0.82
C GLY A 119 -9.10 -1.09 0.60
N PHE A 120 -9.02 0.19 0.95
CA PHE A 120 -9.49 0.70 2.23
C PHE A 120 -10.56 1.76 2.04
N SER A 121 -11.61 1.70 2.87
CA SER A 121 -12.75 2.62 2.84
C SER A 121 -13.46 2.64 4.19
N ASN A 122 -14.31 3.64 4.41
CA ASN A 122 -15.33 3.61 5.44
C ASN A 122 -16.68 3.27 4.77
N GLY A 123 -17.14 2.03 4.97
CA GLY A 123 -18.42 1.59 4.43
C GLY A 123 -19.61 2.03 5.28
N TRP A 124 -20.80 2.00 4.70
CA TRP A 124 -22.05 2.31 5.41
C TRP A 124 -22.60 1.13 6.25
N ASN A 125 -22.03 -0.07 6.09
CA ASN A 125 -22.49 -1.31 6.75
C ASN A 125 -21.81 -1.52 8.13
N GLY A 126 -21.68 -0.47 8.91
CA GLY A 126 -20.92 -0.49 10.17
C GLY A 126 -21.47 -1.36 11.29
N ASP A 127 -22.73 -1.78 11.21
CA ASP A 127 -23.39 -2.46 12.35
C ASP A 127 -22.86 -3.87 12.65
N GLU A 128 -22.36 -4.60 11.67
CA GLU A 128 -21.84 -5.95 11.89
C GLU A 128 -20.39 -5.97 12.39
N LEU A 129 -19.56 -5.03 11.94
CA LEU A 129 -18.14 -4.94 12.33
C LEU A 129 -17.95 -4.31 13.72
N SER A 130 -18.84 -3.41 14.13
CA SER A 130 -18.79 -2.80 15.47
C SER A 130 -18.94 -3.83 16.59
N LYS A 131 -19.60 -4.96 16.32
CA LYS A 131 -19.77 -6.08 17.28
C LYS A 131 -18.49 -6.88 17.55
N CYS A 132 -17.49 -6.75 16.68
CA CYS A 132 -16.24 -7.52 16.79
C CYS A 132 -15.18 -6.84 17.66
N VAL A 133 -15.37 -5.58 18.05
CA VAL A 133 -14.38 -4.82 18.81
C VAL A 133 -14.92 -4.55 20.21
N THR A 134 -14.20 -5.01 21.23
CA THR A 134 -14.48 -4.65 22.63
C THR A 134 -13.89 -3.26 22.89
N PRO A 135 -14.71 -2.20 23.03
CA PRO A 135 -14.23 -0.87 23.32
C PRO A 135 -13.47 -0.84 24.66
N LYS A 136 -12.37 -0.12 24.67
CA LYS A 136 -11.62 0.15 25.89
C LYS A 136 -11.36 1.65 25.98
N GLU A 137 -11.62 2.23 27.12
CA GLU A 137 -11.41 3.65 27.35
C GLU A 137 -10.00 4.08 26.95
N ASN A 138 -9.89 5.22 26.28
CA ASN A 138 -8.65 5.82 25.79
C ASN A 138 -7.83 4.93 24.82
N SER A 139 -8.44 3.87 24.28
CA SER A 139 -7.82 3.11 23.19
C SER A 139 -8.22 3.67 21.83
N LEU A 140 -7.37 3.43 20.82
CA LEU A 140 -7.65 3.79 19.44
C LEU A 140 -8.97 3.12 19.01
N ALA A 141 -9.90 3.91 18.50
CA ALA A 141 -11.12 3.41 17.90
C ALA A 141 -10.86 3.26 16.39
N ILE A 142 -10.72 2.03 15.95
CA ILE A 142 -10.90 1.73 14.53
C ILE A 142 -12.41 1.70 14.34
N GLU A 143 -12.95 2.71 13.63
CA GLU A 143 -14.39 2.85 13.48
C GLU A 143 -15.00 1.55 12.97
N GLY A 144 -16.19 1.19 13.48
CA GLY A 144 -16.91 0.00 13.03
C GLY A 144 -17.27 0.01 11.55
N THR A 145 -17.11 1.17 10.90
CA THR A 145 -17.28 1.35 9.46
C THR A 145 -16.00 1.11 8.65
N PHE A 146 -14.82 1.01 9.30
CA PHE A 146 -13.57 0.73 8.61
C PHE A 146 -13.60 -0.62 7.90
N GLN A 147 -13.33 -0.61 6.61
CA GLN A 147 -13.29 -1.79 5.77
C GLN A 147 -11.95 -1.88 5.05
N LEU A 148 -11.39 -3.09 5.05
CA LEU A 148 -10.18 -3.42 4.32
C LEU A 148 -10.45 -4.63 3.44
N PHE A 149 -10.53 -4.39 2.14
CA PHE A 149 -10.85 -5.42 1.14
C PHE A 149 -9.57 -6.02 0.58
N GLU A 150 -9.38 -7.32 0.66
CA GLU A 150 -8.30 -8.00 -0.06
C GLU A 150 -8.71 -8.21 -1.52
N PHE A 151 -8.30 -7.29 -2.39
CA PHE A 151 -8.66 -7.32 -3.81
C PHE A 151 -7.86 -8.34 -4.59
N PHE A 152 -6.55 -8.41 -4.38
CA PHE A 152 -5.66 -9.30 -5.12
C PHE A 152 -4.60 -9.93 -4.24
N THR A 153 -4.26 -11.18 -4.58
CA THR A 153 -3.18 -11.94 -3.94
C THR A 153 -2.34 -12.68 -4.97
N SER A 154 -1.05 -12.83 -4.67
CA SER A 154 -0.12 -13.65 -5.48
C SER A 154 -0.58 -15.08 -5.66
N LYS A 155 -1.44 -15.60 -4.75
CA LYS A 155 -1.99 -16.97 -4.80
C LYS A 155 -3.06 -17.15 -5.87
N MET A 156 -3.71 -16.09 -6.34
CA MET A 156 -4.70 -16.15 -7.40
C MET A 156 -4.10 -16.68 -8.70
N ASN A 157 -4.81 -17.58 -9.37
CA ASN A 157 -4.44 -18.01 -10.71
C ASN A 157 -4.75 -16.90 -11.73
N ASN A 158 -4.25 -17.04 -12.96
CA ASN A 158 -4.40 -15.99 -13.98
C ASN A 158 -5.86 -15.73 -14.39
N LYS A 159 -6.74 -16.73 -14.32
CA LYS A 159 -8.16 -16.59 -14.65
C LYS A 159 -8.90 -15.83 -13.55
N GLU A 160 -8.66 -16.19 -12.30
CA GLU A 160 -9.20 -15.48 -11.12
C GLU A 160 -8.75 -14.02 -11.10
N LEU A 161 -7.45 -13.79 -11.33
CA LEU A 161 -6.86 -12.48 -11.35
C LEU A 161 -7.51 -11.59 -12.43
N GLU A 162 -7.67 -12.11 -13.65
CA GLU A 162 -8.31 -11.37 -14.74
C GLU A 162 -9.80 -11.12 -14.47
N ALA A 163 -10.52 -12.10 -13.90
CA ALA A 163 -11.92 -11.95 -13.53
C ALA A 163 -12.08 -10.84 -12.47
N GLN A 164 -11.25 -10.83 -11.45
CA GLN A 164 -11.26 -9.81 -10.41
C GLN A 164 -10.86 -8.42 -10.95
N MET A 165 -9.89 -8.33 -11.85
CA MET A 165 -9.52 -7.08 -12.52
C MET A 165 -10.70 -6.51 -13.31
N LYS A 166 -11.40 -7.35 -14.09
CA LYS A 166 -12.59 -6.97 -14.84
C LYS A 166 -13.72 -6.54 -13.92
N TYR A 167 -13.92 -7.24 -12.82
CA TYR A 167 -14.94 -6.91 -11.83
C TYR A 167 -14.70 -5.51 -11.22
N LEU A 168 -13.50 -5.24 -10.71
CA LEU A 168 -13.17 -3.92 -10.16
C LEU A 168 -13.18 -2.81 -11.20
N TRP A 169 -12.86 -3.13 -12.47
CA TRP A 169 -12.97 -2.18 -13.57
C TRP A 169 -14.44 -1.76 -13.83
N VAL A 170 -15.35 -2.72 -13.82
CA VAL A 170 -16.80 -2.45 -13.95
C VAL A 170 -17.29 -1.67 -12.74
N GLN A 171 -16.88 -2.07 -11.55
CA GLN A 171 -17.25 -1.42 -10.30
C GLN A 171 -16.85 0.06 -10.29
N ALA A 172 -15.58 0.38 -10.65
CA ALA A 172 -15.11 1.74 -10.76
C ALA A 172 -15.87 2.56 -11.82
N TRP A 173 -16.22 1.93 -12.95
CA TRP A 173 -17.04 2.57 -13.98
C TRP A 173 -18.46 2.88 -13.47
N CYS A 174 -19.11 1.94 -12.78
CA CYS A 174 -20.43 2.13 -12.19
C CYS A 174 -20.42 3.27 -11.15
N MET A 175 -19.44 3.30 -10.31
CA MET A 175 -19.28 4.34 -9.27
C MET A 175 -19.11 5.74 -9.86
N LYS A 176 -18.39 5.87 -10.99
CA LYS A 176 -18.29 7.14 -11.71
C LYS A 176 -19.63 7.65 -12.22
N GLN A 177 -20.49 6.76 -12.67
CA GLN A 177 -21.79 7.13 -13.26
C GLN A 177 -22.82 7.60 -12.23
N SER A 178 -22.62 7.35 -10.96
CA SER A 178 -23.34 7.68 -9.72
C SER A 178 -24.88 7.68 -9.70
N TYR A 179 -25.59 7.68 -10.83
CA TYR A 179 -27.05 7.69 -10.89
C TYR A 179 -27.59 6.56 -11.76
N GLY A 180 -28.29 5.59 -11.14
CA GLY A 180 -29.11 4.60 -11.88
C GLY A 180 -28.42 3.30 -12.25
N VAL A 181 -27.13 3.10 -11.92
CA VAL A 181 -26.45 1.82 -12.15
C VAL A 181 -26.30 1.06 -10.82
N ASN A 182 -26.89 -0.14 -10.76
CA ASN A 182 -26.73 -1.02 -9.61
C ASN A 182 -25.28 -1.54 -9.56
N TYR A 183 -24.58 -1.27 -8.47
CA TYR A 183 -23.27 -1.80 -8.16
C TYR A 183 -23.34 -2.63 -6.87
N CYS A 184 -22.33 -3.42 -6.63
CA CYS A 184 -22.26 -4.21 -5.41
C CYS A 184 -22.09 -3.29 -4.18
N SER A 185 -23.08 -3.28 -3.30
CA SER A 185 -23.09 -2.46 -2.08
C SER A 185 -21.92 -2.77 -1.13
N ASN A 186 -21.38 -4.00 -1.18
CA ASN A 186 -20.26 -4.41 -0.32
C ASN A 186 -18.95 -3.68 -0.64
N TYR A 187 -18.82 -3.11 -1.85
CA TYR A 187 -17.66 -2.31 -2.26
C TYR A 187 -18.04 -0.84 -2.47
N SER A 188 -18.94 -0.32 -1.65
CA SER A 188 -19.31 1.08 -1.70
C SER A 188 -18.12 1.97 -1.37
N LEU A 189 -18.03 3.12 -2.05
CA LEU A 189 -17.06 4.16 -1.71
C LEU A 189 -17.50 4.89 -0.45
N GLY A 190 -16.55 5.26 0.37
CA GLY A 190 -16.80 5.99 1.60
C GLY A 190 -15.76 7.08 1.85
N GLY A 191 -15.39 7.27 3.09
CA GLY A 191 -14.30 8.15 3.49
C GLY A 191 -12.92 7.53 3.30
N THR A 192 -11.89 8.24 3.71
CA THR A 192 -10.47 7.89 3.53
C THR A 192 -9.82 7.55 4.88
N PRO A 193 -10.02 6.36 5.46
CA PRO A 193 -9.43 5.94 6.74
C PRO A 193 -7.97 5.48 6.55
N LEU A 194 -7.14 6.37 6.03
CA LEU A 194 -5.74 6.06 5.69
C LEU A 194 -4.92 5.75 6.95
N GLY A 195 -5.17 6.46 8.05
CA GLY A 195 -4.47 6.24 9.31
C GLY A 195 -4.66 4.83 9.83
N GLU A 196 -5.89 4.34 9.82
CA GLU A 196 -6.28 2.98 10.21
C GLU A 196 -5.65 1.93 9.29
N ALA A 197 -5.69 2.16 7.97
CA ALA A 197 -5.08 1.27 6.99
C ALA A 197 -3.56 1.14 7.20
N VAL A 198 -2.86 2.26 7.46
CA VAL A 198 -1.43 2.27 7.78
C VAL A 198 -1.13 1.48 9.06
N LEU A 199 -1.92 1.66 10.11
CA LEU A 199 -1.74 0.92 11.37
C LEU A 199 -1.99 -0.58 11.21
N CYS A 200 -2.96 -0.99 10.40
CA CYS A 200 -3.25 -2.40 10.11
C CYS A 200 -2.13 -3.09 9.30
N THR A 201 -1.30 -2.32 8.59
CA THR A 201 -0.25 -2.86 7.72
C THR A 201 0.71 -3.79 8.46
N LYS A 202 1.00 -3.54 9.74
CA LYS A 202 1.91 -4.40 10.53
C LYS A 202 1.41 -5.86 10.59
N SER A 203 0.13 -6.06 10.81
CA SER A 203 -0.49 -7.40 10.85
C SER A 203 -0.54 -8.04 9.46
N LEU A 204 -0.83 -7.25 8.42
CA LEU A 204 -0.88 -7.73 7.04
C LEU A 204 0.49 -8.19 6.54
N VAL A 205 1.53 -7.41 6.81
CA VAL A 205 2.91 -7.78 6.45
C VAL A 205 3.38 -8.99 7.23
N LYS A 206 3.05 -9.09 8.51
CA LYS A 206 3.35 -10.29 9.31
C LYS A 206 2.73 -11.55 8.68
N LYS A 207 1.46 -11.45 8.27
CA LYS A 207 0.76 -12.54 7.55
C LYS A 207 1.46 -12.89 6.23
N LEU A 208 1.82 -11.88 5.41
CA LEU A 208 2.53 -12.11 4.14
C LEU A 208 3.89 -12.78 4.36
N LYS A 209 4.69 -12.30 5.33
CA LYS A 209 5.99 -12.88 5.68
C LYS A 209 5.88 -14.35 6.11
N GLN A 210 4.85 -14.68 6.89
CA GLN A 210 4.60 -16.05 7.33
C GLN A 210 4.15 -16.99 6.20
N GLU A 211 3.27 -16.51 5.32
CA GLU A 211 2.68 -17.32 4.25
C GLU A 211 3.62 -17.53 3.06
N GLU A 212 4.42 -16.51 2.70
CA GLU A 212 5.22 -16.48 1.46
C GLU A 212 6.73 -16.48 1.73
N ARG A 213 7.16 -16.56 2.99
CA ARG A 213 8.58 -16.58 3.42
C ARG A 213 9.40 -15.43 2.85
N VAL A 214 8.84 -14.21 2.90
CA VAL A 214 9.49 -12.98 2.40
C VAL A 214 10.30 -12.32 3.50
N ASP A 215 11.50 -11.84 3.18
CA ASP A 215 12.37 -11.15 4.12
C ASP A 215 12.10 -9.64 4.15
N LYS A 216 12.05 -9.02 2.97
CA LYS A 216 11.80 -7.58 2.82
C LYS A 216 10.44 -7.32 2.19
N VAL A 217 9.71 -6.37 2.75
CA VAL A 217 8.41 -5.95 2.22
C VAL A 217 8.46 -4.47 1.85
N ASN A 218 7.94 -4.16 0.67
CA ASN A 218 7.66 -2.80 0.25
C ASN A 218 6.16 -2.56 0.42
N VAL A 219 5.81 -1.49 1.09
CA VAL A 219 4.42 -1.06 1.27
C VAL A 219 4.18 0.15 0.40
N VAL A 220 3.23 0.05 -0.53
CA VAL A 220 2.85 1.11 -1.45
C VAL A 220 1.44 1.57 -1.10
N ILE A 221 1.26 2.86 -0.90
CA ILE A 221 -0.03 3.49 -0.61
C ILE A 221 -0.37 4.39 -1.79
N LEU A 222 -1.56 4.19 -2.37
CA LEU A 222 -2.10 4.99 -3.47
C LEU A 222 -3.37 5.67 -2.96
N SER A 223 -3.34 7.00 -2.83
CA SER A 223 -4.46 7.82 -2.36
C SER A 223 -4.47 9.18 -3.08
N ASP A 224 -5.64 9.79 -3.24
CA ASP A 224 -5.81 11.13 -3.80
C ASP A 224 -5.97 12.20 -2.72
N GLY A 225 -6.22 11.82 -1.48
CA GLY A 225 -6.70 12.71 -0.46
C GLY A 225 -5.97 12.72 0.87
N GLU A 226 -6.49 13.55 1.74
CA GLU A 226 -6.12 13.59 3.15
C GLU A 226 -6.88 12.49 3.90
N SER A 227 -6.24 11.93 4.93
CA SER A 227 -6.87 10.94 5.80
C SER A 227 -7.99 11.55 6.63
N ASN A 228 -9.05 10.80 6.85
CA ASN A 228 -9.98 11.10 7.92
C ASN A 228 -9.22 11.16 9.26
N PRO A 229 -9.67 11.99 10.20
CA PRO A 229 -9.05 12.04 11.51
C PRO A 229 -9.25 10.73 12.27
N LEU A 230 -8.21 10.28 12.97
CA LEU A 230 -8.31 9.13 13.87
C LEU A 230 -9.26 9.40 15.02
N SER A 231 -9.90 8.36 15.49
CA SER A 231 -10.80 8.37 16.63
C SER A 231 -10.30 7.49 17.78
N TYR A 232 -10.80 7.76 19.00
CA TYR A 232 -10.53 6.98 20.20
C TYR A 232 -11.81 6.76 21.00
N TYR A 233 -11.84 5.72 21.82
CA TYR A 233 -12.96 5.44 22.70
C TYR A 233 -12.91 6.29 23.96
N GLN A 234 -14.00 6.98 24.23
CA GLN A 234 -14.22 7.79 25.44
C GLN A 234 -15.42 7.24 26.20
N GLN A 235 -15.32 7.18 27.53
CA GLN A 235 -16.45 6.79 28.36
C GLN A 235 -17.58 7.82 28.20
N ARG A 236 -18.82 7.36 28.13
CA ARG A 236 -20.00 8.23 28.15
C ARG A 236 -20.30 8.68 29.57
N ASP A 237 -20.62 9.96 29.73
CA ASP A 237 -21.23 10.45 30.92
C ASP A 237 -22.64 9.89 31.02
N SER A 238 -23.07 9.48 32.23
CA SER A 238 -24.07 8.46 32.56
C SER A 238 -25.54 8.78 32.32
N ASP A 239 -25.98 9.60 31.35
CA ASP A 239 -27.36 10.06 31.31
C ASP A 239 -28.23 9.68 30.10
N TRP A 240 -27.80 8.84 29.17
CA TRP A 240 -28.62 8.44 28.01
C TRP A 240 -28.65 6.93 27.82
N SER A 241 -29.85 6.38 27.78
CA SER A 241 -30.24 4.98 27.59
C SER A 241 -29.87 4.40 26.21
N ILE A 242 -28.59 4.34 25.87
CA ILE A 242 -28.09 3.69 24.66
C ILE A 242 -27.10 2.59 25.05
N ASP A 243 -27.23 1.41 24.47
CA ASP A 243 -26.56 0.15 24.79
C ASP A 243 -25.01 0.14 24.83
N SER A 244 -24.33 1.26 24.58
CA SER A 244 -22.88 1.32 24.60
C SER A 244 -22.33 2.27 25.67
N GLN A 245 -21.49 1.75 26.58
CA GLN A 245 -20.77 2.52 27.60
C GLN A 245 -19.73 3.49 27.01
N PHE A 246 -19.39 3.36 25.75
CA PHE A 246 -18.34 4.11 25.08
C PHE A 246 -18.86 4.85 23.85
N ARG A 247 -18.31 6.03 23.60
CA ARG A 247 -18.47 6.79 22.36
C ARG A 247 -17.13 6.96 21.66
N THR A 248 -17.14 7.09 20.35
CA THR A 248 -15.97 7.50 19.59
C THR A 248 -15.83 9.02 19.58
N SER A 249 -14.63 9.52 19.73
CA SER A 249 -14.30 10.94 19.65
C SER A 249 -13.06 11.12 18.77
N TYR A 250 -13.09 12.09 17.85
CA TYR A 250 -11.95 12.38 17.01
C TYR A 250 -10.80 13.03 17.78
N LEU A 251 -9.55 12.63 17.49
CA LEU A 251 -8.37 13.22 18.11
C LEU A 251 -8.31 14.74 17.89
N CYS A 252 -8.67 15.20 16.70
CA CYS A 252 -8.61 16.62 16.33
C CYS A 252 -9.59 17.51 17.14
N HIS A 253 -10.66 16.96 17.70
CA HIS A 253 -11.60 17.72 18.53
C HIS A 253 -11.09 17.97 19.95
N ASN A 254 -10.01 17.32 20.37
CA ASN A 254 -9.49 17.38 21.74
C ASN A 254 -8.10 18.05 21.79
N ARG A 255 -8.03 19.32 21.38
CA ARG A 255 -6.78 20.09 21.25
C ARG A 255 -5.91 20.18 22.52
N GLY A 256 -6.47 19.96 23.69
CA GLY A 256 -5.72 19.99 24.97
C GLY A 256 -5.24 18.62 25.46
N LYS A 257 -5.65 17.52 24.83
CA LYS A 257 -5.27 16.17 25.25
C LYS A 257 -3.99 15.72 24.56
N LEU A 258 -3.19 14.98 25.32
CA LEU A 258 -1.97 14.35 24.83
C LEU A 258 -2.29 12.94 24.37
N PHE A 259 -2.02 12.66 23.10
CA PHE A 259 -2.15 11.32 22.53
C PHE A 259 -0.77 10.67 22.36
N ILE A 260 -0.66 9.41 22.74
CA ILE A 260 0.57 8.63 22.64
C ILE A 260 0.24 7.34 21.91
N LEU A 261 0.85 7.13 20.73
CA LEU A 261 0.88 5.81 20.08
C LEU A 261 1.96 4.97 20.74
N ARG A 262 1.61 3.73 21.06
CA ARG A 262 2.53 2.76 21.62
C ARG A 262 2.45 1.44 20.88
N ASP A 263 3.59 0.97 20.40
CA ASP A 263 3.72 -0.38 19.87
C ASP A 263 4.00 -1.37 21.00
N ARG A 264 3.22 -2.46 21.05
CA ARG A 264 3.35 -3.46 22.12
C ARG A 264 4.58 -4.33 21.99
N ASP A 265 4.99 -4.61 20.74
CA ASP A 265 6.09 -5.53 20.45
C ASP A 265 7.45 -4.87 20.70
N SER A 266 7.68 -3.69 20.13
CA SER A 266 8.94 -2.93 20.28
C SER A 266 8.99 -2.08 21.56
N ARG A 267 7.86 -1.89 22.25
CA ARG A 267 7.66 -0.94 23.37
C ARG A 267 7.92 0.52 23.01
N TYR A 268 8.12 0.81 21.73
CA TYR A 268 8.29 2.18 21.25
C TYR A 268 7.02 2.98 21.43
N SER A 269 7.16 4.23 21.86
CA SER A 269 6.02 5.13 22.04
C SER A 269 6.35 6.52 21.50
N LYS A 270 5.39 7.13 20.82
CA LYS A 270 5.53 8.45 20.20
C LYS A 270 4.32 9.30 20.51
N ARG A 271 4.55 10.56 20.86
CA ARG A 271 3.52 11.59 20.95
C ARG A 271 2.96 11.89 19.57
N ILE A 272 1.64 11.96 19.46
CA ILE A 272 0.93 12.37 18.25
C ILE A 272 0.27 13.71 18.49
N LYS A 273 0.42 14.61 17.54
CA LYS A 273 -0.33 15.87 17.52
C LYS A 273 -1.77 15.60 17.14
N SER A 274 -2.71 16.25 17.81
CA SER A 274 -4.15 16.13 17.53
C SER A 274 -4.61 16.87 16.26
N ASP A 275 -3.70 17.47 15.51
CA ASP A 275 -4.02 18.14 14.24
C ASP A 275 -4.29 17.10 13.15
N SER A 276 -5.48 17.17 12.53
CA SER A 276 -5.91 16.22 11.50
C SER A 276 -4.94 16.14 10.31
N ARG A 277 -4.37 17.28 9.90
CA ARG A 277 -3.45 17.35 8.75
C ARG A 277 -2.09 16.69 9.01
N LEU A 278 -1.65 16.69 10.27
CA LEU A 278 -0.36 16.13 10.65
C LEU A 278 -0.46 14.67 11.09
N THR A 279 -1.65 14.19 11.42
CA THR A 279 -1.85 12.86 12.01
C THR A 279 -1.31 11.75 11.10
N THR A 280 -1.57 11.79 9.80
CA THR A 280 -1.06 10.77 8.86
C THR A 280 0.47 10.76 8.82
N LYS A 281 1.12 11.93 8.77
CA LYS A 281 2.58 12.05 8.80
C LYS A 281 3.16 11.47 10.09
N GLU A 282 2.52 11.76 11.22
CA GLU A 282 2.95 11.24 12.53
C GLU A 282 2.80 9.72 12.63
N ILE A 283 1.69 9.15 12.09
CA ILE A 283 1.46 7.70 12.06
C ILE A 283 2.48 7.00 11.15
N VAL A 284 2.69 7.50 9.93
CA VAL A 284 3.69 6.93 9.03
C VAL A 284 5.08 7.04 9.64
N GLY A 285 5.41 8.16 10.28
CA GLY A 285 6.66 8.32 11.02
C GLY A 285 6.81 7.31 12.15
N PHE A 286 5.74 7.08 12.94
CA PHE A 286 5.72 6.05 13.97
C PHE A 286 5.93 4.65 13.39
N MET A 287 5.23 4.33 12.29
CA MET A 287 5.34 3.02 11.65
C MET A 287 6.74 2.76 11.06
N LYS A 288 7.42 3.80 10.56
CA LYS A 288 8.82 3.68 10.10
C LYS A 288 9.79 3.32 11.22
N GLU A 289 9.54 3.78 12.44
CA GLU A 289 10.39 3.45 13.61
C GLU A 289 10.14 2.03 14.15
N VAL A 290 8.90 1.52 14.01
CA VAL A 290 8.52 0.21 14.57
C VAL A 290 8.53 -0.92 13.55
N THR A 291 8.87 -0.64 12.30
CA THR A 291 8.89 -1.62 11.20
C THR A 291 10.14 -1.49 10.33
N ASP A 292 10.53 -2.59 9.71
CA ASP A 292 11.64 -2.68 8.75
C ASP A 292 11.19 -2.58 7.29
N TYR A 293 9.97 -2.05 7.04
CA TYR A 293 9.39 -1.99 5.71
C TYR A 293 9.82 -0.73 4.96
N ASN A 294 9.90 -0.82 3.63
CA ASN A 294 10.00 0.36 2.80
C ASN A 294 8.59 0.93 2.58
N TRP A 295 8.37 2.17 2.97
CA TRP A 295 7.10 2.88 2.79
C TRP A 295 7.18 3.80 1.58
N ILE A 296 6.26 3.64 0.63
CA ILE A 296 6.15 4.41 -0.60
C ILE A 296 4.73 4.96 -0.67
N GLY A 297 4.59 6.27 -0.49
CA GLY A 297 3.32 6.98 -0.69
C GLY A 297 3.27 7.53 -2.12
N ILE A 298 2.21 7.24 -2.84
CA ILE A 298 1.92 7.79 -4.17
C ILE A 298 0.61 8.54 -4.06
N ARG A 299 0.69 9.87 -4.12
CA ARG A 299 -0.50 10.69 -4.21
C ARG A 299 -0.89 10.85 -5.67
N ILE A 300 -2.18 10.68 -5.93
CA ILE A 300 -2.78 10.81 -7.24
C ILE A 300 -3.68 12.02 -7.19
N GLY A 301 -3.44 12.99 -8.04
CA GLY A 301 -4.19 14.24 -8.07
C GLY A 301 -3.92 15.01 -9.35
N ASP A 302 -4.57 16.13 -9.53
CA ASP A 302 -4.31 17.03 -10.62
C ASP A 302 -3.12 17.99 -10.32
N LYS A 303 -2.77 18.83 -11.31
CA LYS A 303 -1.63 19.74 -11.17
C LYS A 303 -1.86 20.83 -10.11
N SER A 304 -3.12 21.21 -9.86
CA SER A 304 -3.47 22.22 -8.85
C SER A 304 -3.29 21.68 -7.43
N ASP A 305 -3.64 20.42 -7.21
CA ASP A 305 -3.43 19.74 -5.94
C ASP A 305 -1.94 19.58 -5.62
N MET A 306 -1.12 19.30 -6.64
CA MET A 306 0.34 19.22 -6.48
C MET A 306 0.95 20.54 -6.00
N ASN A 307 0.50 21.69 -6.55
CA ASN A 307 0.98 22.99 -6.12
C ASN A 307 0.67 23.26 -4.64
N ASN A 308 -0.57 22.99 -4.22
CA ASN A 308 -0.99 23.17 -2.83
C ASN A 308 -0.17 22.30 -1.85
N ILE A 309 0.19 21.09 -2.27
CA ILE A 309 1.01 20.17 -1.43
C ILE A 309 2.43 20.66 -1.34
N MET A 310 3.01 21.11 -2.44
CA MET A 310 4.39 21.59 -2.45
C MET A 310 4.53 22.84 -1.59
N GLU A 311 3.56 23.78 -1.62
CA GLU A 311 3.51 24.91 -0.71
C GLU A 311 3.40 24.46 0.76
N GLN A 312 2.55 23.50 1.06
CA GLN A 312 2.39 22.94 2.42
C GLN A 312 3.65 22.21 2.92
N CYS A 313 4.41 21.59 2.02
CA CYS A 313 5.67 20.92 2.33
C CYS A 313 6.89 21.86 2.35
N GLY A 314 6.72 23.13 1.98
CA GLY A 314 7.81 24.12 1.94
C GLY A 314 8.76 23.95 0.74
N TYR A 315 8.34 23.26 -0.31
CA TYR A 315 9.10 23.15 -1.56
C TYR A 315 8.66 24.27 -2.53
N ALA A 316 9.57 25.17 -2.89
CA ALA A 316 9.37 26.08 -4.00
C ALA A 316 9.58 25.34 -5.34
N TRP A 317 8.72 25.57 -6.32
CA TRP A 317 8.97 25.15 -7.69
C TRP A 317 10.23 25.83 -8.21
N THR A 318 11.23 25.05 -8.57
CA THR A 318 12.23 25.50 -9.56
C THR A 318 11.75 25.01 -10.91
N GLU A 319 11.45 25.95 -11.82
CA GLU A 319 11.10 25.68 -13.22
C GLU A 319 12.15 24.84 -13.94
#